data_97cb43b5c575eefdbae3818807b044d4
#
_entry.id   97cb43b5c575eefdbae3818807b044d4
#
_cell.length_a   1.000
_cell.length_b   1.000
_cell.length_c   1.000
_cell.angle_alpha   90.00
_cell.angle_beta   90.00
_cell.angle_gamma   90.00
#
_symmetry.space_group_name_H-M   'P 1'
#
loop_
_entity.id
_entity.type
_entity.pdbx_description
1 polymer ?
#
loop_
_entity_poly.entity_id
_entity_poly.type
_entity_poly.pdbx_seq_one_letter_code
_entity_poly.pdbx_strand_id
1 'polypeptide(L)'
;SNQDVAWHNIGTNADETYSDEQGGADEAAIDAAVVSAAVLNTDAVRAELRSTPDAATALNRLGTADSMLCPAQQLASAVALGRRQVWTYLFSRVREGAAAARLRAYHGAELPYVFGTHDDWLPTVAVDRRITREMMQAWVAFAATGTPEGEHLPRWPRHRPDNEPRMLRFDALTGPIAPPEAVLCAIYRERTAASPSQN
;
A
#
# COMPACT_ATOMS: atom_id res chain seq x y z
N SER A 1 -16.82 -0.37 6.43
CA SER A 1 -16.13 -1.00 5.72
C SER A 1 -14.86 -0.61 5.02
N ASN A 2 -13.89 -0.95 5.27
CA ASN A 2 -12.78 -1.28 4.92
C ASN A 2 -12.32 -1.20 3.65
N GLN A 3 -12.08 -0.11 3.25
CA GLN A 3 -11.43 0.12 2.14
C GLN A 3 -10.17 0.70 2.29
N ASP A 4 -9.63 0.50 3.42
CA ASP A 4 -8.34 0.71 3.66
C ASP A 4 -7.55 -0.19 2.95
N VAL A 5 -7.04 0.25 2.01
CA VAL A 5 -5.96 -0.29 1.42
C VAL A 5 -4.84 0.56 1.78
N ALA A 6 -4.60 0.66 2.98
CA ALA A 6 -3.47 1.38 3.43
C ALA A 6 -2.24 0.49 3.36
N TRP A 7 -1.40 0.75 2.57
CA TRP A 7 -0.24 0.11 2.33
C TRP A 7 0.95 0.69 2.63
N HIS A 8 1.76 0.16 3.21
CA HIS A 8 3.03 0.53 3.37
C HIS A 8 3.73 -0.51 3.71
N ASN A 9 4.46 -0.59 3.92
CA ASN A 9 5.10 -1.17 4.03
C ASN A 9 5.98 -1.45 4.55
N ILE A 10 6.44 -1.58 4.62
CA ILE A 10 7.42 -2.10 4.29
C ILE A 10 8.43 -2.19 5.24
N GLY A 11 8.70 -1.41 6.01
CA GLY A 11 9.87 -1.32 6.74
C GLY A 11 10.00 -2.30 7.88
N THR A 12 9.06 -2.43 8.73
CA THR A 12 9.19 -3.28 9.89
C THR A 12 9.29 -4.73 9.58
N ASN A 13 8.50 -5.20 8.67
CA ASN A 13 8.56 -6.61 8.30
C ASN A 13 9.86 -6.97 7.58
N ALA A 14 10.43 -6.04 6.87
CA ALA A 14 11.70 -6.26 6.24
C ALA A 14 12.84 -6.37 7.24
N ASP A 15 12.84 -5.51 8.22
CA ASP A 15 13.83 -5.56 9.27
C ASP A 15 13.74 -6.83 10.09
N GLU A 16 12.53 -7.33 10.30
CA GLU A 16 12.31 -8.55 11.06
C GLU A 16 12.54 -9.83 10.26
N THR A 17 12.25 -9.80 8.95
CA THR A 17 12.25 -10.98 8.12
C THR A 17 13.50 -11.11 7.28
N TYR A 18 14.10 -10.01 6.90
CA TYR A 18 15.19 -9.97 5.93
C TYR A 18 16.35 -9.09 6.38
N SER A 19 16.61 -8.98 7.69
CA SER A 19 17.80 -8.30 8.19
C SER A 19 19.05 -9.12 7.92
N ASP A 20 20.18 -8.47 7.76
CA ASP A 20 21.47 -9.12 7.59
C ASP A 20 21.81 -10.09 8.72
N GLU A 21 21.26 -9.85 9.91
CA GLU A 21 21.41 -10.72 11.06
C GLU A 21 20.62 -12.05 10.95
N GLN A 22 19.62 -12.12 10.08
CA GLN A 22 18.77 -13.30 9.90
C GLN A 22 19.06 -14.09 8.62
N GLY A 23 20.13 -13.81 7.95
CA GLY A 23 20.50 -14.52 6.74
C GLY A 23 20.27 -13.76 5.44
N GLY A 24 20.10 -12.44 5.56
CA GLY A 24 20.28 -11.51 4.48
C GLY A 24 19.23 -11.53 3.37
N ALA A 25 18.81 -10.35 3.00
CA ALA A 25 18.11 -10.16 1.76
C ALA A 25 19.13 -10.17 0.61
N ASP A 26 19.27 -11.27 -0.06
CA ASP A 26 20.13 -11.48 -1.20
C ASP A 26 19.34 -11.90 -2.44
N GLU A 27 20.03 -12.13 -3.54
CA GLU A 27 19.41 -12.52 -4.80
C GLU A 27 18.74 -13.90 -4.71
N ALA A 28 19.28 -14.82 -3.89
CA ALA A 28 18.70 -16.13 -3.65
C ALA A 28 17.37 -16.02 -2.86
N ALA A 29 17.29 -15.09 -1.92
CA ALA A 29 16.05 -14.81 -1.20
C ALA A 29 14.97 -14.21 -2.12
N ILE A 30 15.36 -13.34 -3.07
CA ILE A 30 14.45 -12.84 -4.10
C ILE A 30 13.94 -13.97 -4.97
N ASP A 31 14.82 -14.84 -5.45
CA ASP A 31 14.45 -16.00 -6.27
C ASP A 31 13.50 -16.93 -5.54
N ALA A 32 13.77 -17.24 -4.26
CA ALA A 32 12.89 -18.03 -3.43
C ALA A 32 11.51 -17.39 -3.24
N ALA A 33 11.47 -16.09 -3.01
CA ALA A 33 10.22 -15.34 -2.86
C ALA A 33 9.41 -15.31 -4.17
N VAL A 34 10.07 -15.12 -5.31
CA VAL A 34 9.42 -15.14 -6.64
C VAL A 34 8.83 -16.52 -6.92
N VAL A 35 9.53 -17.59 -6.59
CA VAL A 35 9.04 -18.96 -6.76
C VAL A 35 7.90 -19.24 -5.78
N SER A 36 8.03 -18.83 -4.51
CA SER A 36 7.02 -19.04 -3.47
C SER A 36 5.71 -18.32 -3.78
N ALA A 37 5.77 -17.16 -4.39
CA ALA A 37 4.59 -16.42 -4.81
C ALA A 37 3.79 -17.13 -5.93
N ALA A 38 4.26 -18.26 -6.43
CA ALA A 38 3.64 -19.06 -7.49
C ALA A 38 3.23 -18.22 -8.71
N VAL A 39 4.08 -17.31 -9.10
CA VAL A 39 3.82 -16.39 -10.20
C VAL A 39 4.08 -17.12 -11.52
N LEU A 40 3.13 -17.09 -12.43
CA LEU A 40 3.22 -17.74 -13.74
C LEU A 40 4.35 -17.16 -14.62
N ASN A 41 4.74 -15.90 -14.37
CA ASN A 41 5.75 -15.21 -15.16
C ASN A 41 6.87 -14.66 -14.27
N THR A 42 7.72 -15.55 -13.79
CA THR A 42 8.86 -15.19 -12.91
C THR A 42 9.85 -14.22 -13.57
N ASP A 43 10.06 -14.34 -14.89
CA ASP A 43 10.98 -13.46 -15.60
C ASP A 43 10.47 -12.03 -15.68
N ALA A 44 9.16 -11.82 -15.82
CA ALA A 44 8.56 -10.50 -15.79
C ALA A 44 8.67 -9.87 -14.38
N VAL A 45 8.48 -10.64 -13.32
CA VAL A 45 8.69 -10.17 -11.94
C VAL A 45 10.14 -9.77 -11.71
N ARG A 46 11.10 -10.62 -12.11
CA ARG A 46 12.53 -10.28 -12.02
C ARG A 46 12.89 -9.05 -12.81
N ALA A 47 12.30 -8.88 -14.00
CA ALA A 47 12.52 -7.70 -14.82
C ALA A 47 12.04 -6.42 -14.12
N GLU A 48 10.89 -6.46 -13.48
CA GLU A 48 10.33 -5.34 -12.73
C GLU A 48 11.19 -4.98 -11.51
N LEU A 49 11.78 -5.97 -10.86
CA LEU A 49 12.59 -5.75 -9.66
C LEU A 49 14.02 -5.27 -9.96
N ARG A 50 14.49 -5.35 -11.21
CA ARG A 50 15.89 -4.93 -11.57
C ARG A 50 16.20 -3.47 -11.27
N SER A 51 15.21 -2.61 -11.22
CA SER A 51 15.38 -1.20 -10.89
C SER A 51 15.40 -0.92 -9.39
N THR A 52 15.24 -1.95 -8.57
CA THR A 52 15.19 -1.82 -7.12
C THR A 52 16.61 -1.65 -6.57
N PRO A 53 16.85 -0.73 -5.63
CA PRO A 53 18.20 -0.39 -5.20
C PRO A 53 18.93 -1.51 -4.45
N ASP A 54 18.18 -2.38 -3.78
CA ASP A 54 18.72 -3.48 -2.98
C ASP A 54 17.71 -4.61 -2.84
N ALA A 55 18.20 -5.77 -2.39
CA ALA A 55 17.41 -6.99 -2.25
C ALA A 55 16.30 -6.86 -1.19
N ALA A 56 16.57 -6.17 -0.07
CA ALA A 56 15.57 -5.98 0.98
C ALA A 56 14.38 -5.17 0.46
N THR A 57 14.64 -4.11 -0.29
CA THR A 57 13.58 -3.31 -0.94
C THR A 57 12.82 -4.15 -1.98
N ALA A 58 13.50 -5.00 -2.75
CA ALA A 58 12.86 -5.87 -3.73
C ALA A 58 11.91 -6.87 -3.07
N LEU A 59 12.34 -7.53 -2.00
CA LEU A 59 11.53 -8.47 -1.22
C LEU A 59 10.33 -7.77 -0.58
N ASN A 60 10.51 -6.57 -0.08
CA ASN A 60 9.42 -5.77 0.45
C ASN A 60 8.37 -5.39 -0.60
N ARG A 61 8.82 -4.99 -1.78
CA ARG A 61 7.91 -4.72 -2.91
C ARG A 61 7.11 -5.95 -3.28
N LEU A 62 7.75 -7.11 -3.40
CA LEU A 62 7.09 -8.40 -3.68
C LEU A 62 6.08 -8.75 -2.60
N GLY A 63 6.51 -8.77 -1.34
CA GLY A 63 5.66 -9.14 -0.21
C GLY A 63 4.44 -8.22 -0.09
N THR A 64 4.66 -6.90 -0.20
CA THR A 64 3.57 -5.93 -0.17
C THR A 64 2.62 -6.08 -1.36
N ALA A 65 3.16 -6.27 -2.57
CA ALA A 65 2.34 -6.46 -3.75
C ALA A 65 1.47 -7.73 -3.64
N ASP A 66 2.07 -8.86 -3.26
CA ASP A 66 1.38 -10.15 -3.21
C ASP A 66 0.37 -10.23 -2.06
N SER A 67 0.78 -9.84 -0.85
CA SER A 67 -0.05 -10.05 0.35
C SER A 67 -1.14 -9.00 0.53
N MET A 68 -0.93 -7.81 0.03
CA MET A 68 -1.77 -6.68 0.40
C MET A 68 -2.24 -5.85 -0.81
N LEU A 69 -1.34 -5.20 -1.53
CA LEU A 69 -1.69 -4.17 -2.51
C LEU A 69 -2.52 -4.72 -3.67
N CYS A 70 -2.10 -5.81 -4.27
CA CYS A 70 -2.79 -6.38 -5.42
C CYS A 70 -4.11 -7.05 -5.05
N PRO A 71 -4.20 -7.84 -3.95
CA PRO A 71 -5.48 -8.33 -3.45
C PRO A 71 -6.48 -7.22 -3.16
N ALA A 72 -6.04 -6.13 -2.57
CA ALA A 72 -6.92 -5.02 -2.26
C ALA A 72 -7.40 -4.26 -3.51
N GLN A 73 -6.56 -4.08 -4.52
CA GLN A 73 -6.99 -3.53 -5.81
C GLN A 73 -7.98 -4.45 -6.52
N GLN A 74 -7.79 -5.77 -6.43
CA GLN A 74 -8.74 -6.75 -6.97
C GLN A 74 -10.08 -6.68 -6.25
N LEU A 75 -10.06 -6.63 -4.91
CA LEU A 75 -11.26 -6.46 -4.10
C LEU A 75 -12.00 -5.16 -4.44
N ALA A 76 -11.26 -4.05 -4.51
CA ALA A 76 -11.83 -2.75 -4.87
C ALA A 76 -12.52 -2.80 -6.24
N SER A 77 -11.89 -3.44 -7.21
CA SER A 77 -12.44 -3.62 -8.55
C SER A 77 -13.68 -4.51 -8.56
N ALA A 78 -13.65 -5.63 -7.84
CA ALA A 78 -14.79 -6.55 -7.73
C ALA A 78 -16.00 -5.86 -7.08
N VAL A 79 -15.78 -5.09 -6.01
CA VAL A 79 -16.84 -4.34 -5.33
C VAL A 79 -17.41 -3.24 -6.22
N ALA A 80 -16.55 -2.55 -6.99
CA ALA A 80 -16.97 -1.51 -7.92
C ALA A 80 -17.79 -2.07 -9.11
N LEU A 81 -17.46 -3.25 -9.61
CA LEU A 81 -18.25 -3.97 -10.62
C LEU A 81 -19.66 -4.30 -10.11
N GLY A 82 -19.81 -4.57 -8.82
CA GLY A 82 -21.09 -4.71 -8.12
C GLY A 82 -21.87 -3.39 -7.95
N ARG A 83 -21.50 -2.33 -8.67
CA ARG A 83 -22.10 -0.98 -8.60
C ARG A 83 -22.03 -0.31 -7.24
N ARG A 84 -21.11 -0.74 -6.38
CA ARG A 84 -20.82 -0.07 -5.10
C ARG A 84 -19.83 1.06 -5.33
N GLN A 85 -19.92 2.08 -4.50
CA GLN A 85 -18.93 3.15 -4.50
C GLN A 85 -17.72 2.72 -3.71
N VAL A 86 -16.54 2.89 -4.28
CA VAL A 86 -15.27 2.46 -3.68
C VAL A 86 -14.26 3.59 -3.79
N TRP A 87 -13.52 3.82 -2.74
CA TRP A 87 -12.37 4.70 -2.70
C TRP A 87 -11.19 3.93 -2.14
N THR A 88 -10.04 4.13 -2.73
CA THR A 88 -8.79 3.51 -2.30
C THR A 88 -7.78 4.57 -1.93
N TYR A 89 -6.93 4.29 -0.96
CA TYR A 89 -5.87 5.20 -0.58
C TYR A 89 -4.54 4.49 -0.39
N LEU A 90 -3.48 5.28 -0.41
CA LEU A 90 -2.13 4.89 -0.02
C LEU A 90 -1.66 5.85 1.06
N PHE A 91 -1.23 5.31 2.19
CA PHE A 91 -0.50 6.08 3.18
C PHE A 91 1.00 5.88 2.96
N SER A 92 1.74 6.94 2.65
CA SER A 92 3.16 6.88 2.36
C SER A 92 3.99 7.88 3.17
N ARG A 93 3.38 8.51 4.16
CA ARG A 93 4.07 9.49 4.99
C ARG A 93 5.12 8.82 5.87
N VAL A 94 6.37 9.19 5.66
CA VAL A 94 7.48 8.88 6.55
C VAL A 94 7.66 10.06 7.50
N ARG A 95 7.51 9.82 8.80
CA ARG A 95 7.65 10.85 9.84
C ARG A 95 9.11 11.28 9.99
N GLU A 96 9.34 12.35 10.74
CA GLU A 96 10.68 12.82 11.06
C GLU A 96 11.34 11.95 12.14
N GLY A 97 12.68 12.03 12.23
CA GLY A 97 13.47 11.38 13.29
C GLY A 97 14.25 10.16 12.81
N ALA A 98 15.24 9.76 13.59
CA ALA A 98 16.19 8.68 13.21
C ALA A 98 15.50 7.32 13.03
N ALA A 99 14.52 7.00 13.86
CA ALA A 99 13.75 5.76 13.74
C ALA A 99 12.88 5.72 12.46
N ALA A 100 12.40 6.87 12.02
CA ALA A 100 11.53 6.96 10.85
C ALA A 100 12.23 6.56 9.56
N ALA A 101 13.52 6.84 9.42
CA ALA A 101 14.29 6.45 8.25
C ALA A 101 14.34 4.92 8.06
N ARG A 102 14.39 4.17 9.16
CA ARG A 102 14.36 2.71 9.19
C ARG A 102 12.94 2.16 9.03
N LEU A 103 11.99 2.73 9.76
CA LEU A 103 10.61 2.24 9.79
C LEU A 103 9.80 2.61 8.56
N ARG A 104 10.14 3.73 7.92
CA ARG A 104 9.39 4.26 6.76
C ARG A 104 7.89 4.41 7.07
N ALA A 105 7.03 4.15 6.10
CA ALA A 105 5.59 4.08 6.27
C ALA A 105 5.17 2.63 6.55
N TYR A 106 5.46 2.14 7.75
CA TYR A 106 5.19 0.77 8.17
C TYR A 106 3.69 0.47 8.26
N HIS A 107 3.34 -0.82 8.29
CA HIS A 107 1.95 -1.24 8.46
C HIS A 107 1.37 -0.74 9.78
N GLY A 108 0.25 -0.03 9.71
CA GLY A 108 -0.37 0.63 10.86
C GLY A 108 0.13 2.06 11.13
N ALA A 109 1.11 2.57 10.37
CA ALA A 109 1.61 3.93 10.53
C ALA A 109 0.54 5.01 10.33
N GLU A 110 -0.55 4.70 9.65
CA GLU A 110 -1.69 5.59 9.41
C GLU A 110 -2.63 5.69 10.62
N LEU A 111 -2.65 4.71 11.50
CA LEU A 111 -3.59 4.67 12.62
C LEU A 111 -3.54 5.92 13.51
N PRO A 112 -2.37 6.45 13.90
CA PRO A 112 -2.29 7.70 14.64
C PRO A 112 -2.93 8.89 13.92
N TYR A 113 -2.94 8.86 12.59
CA TYR A 113 -3.55 9.93 11.79
C TYR A 113 -5.07 9.79 11.69
N VAL A 114 -5.55 8.55 11.56
CA VAL A 114 -7.00 8.28 11.50
C VAL A 114 -7.67 8.60 12.84
N PHE A 115 -7.00 8.30 13.96
CA PHE A 115 -7.56 8.45 15.29
C PHE A 115 -7.07 9.69 16.06
N GLY A 116 -6.10 10.41 15.52
CA GLY A 116 -5.51 11.57 16.19
C GLY A 116 -4.69 11.21 17.44
N THR A 117 -4.10 10.01 17.48
CA THR A 117 -3.43 9.43 18.64
C THR A 117 -1.93 9.29 18.43
N HIS A 118 -1.28 10.41 18.08
CA HIS A 118 0.16 10.39 17.84
C HIS A 118 0.96 10.14 19.12
N ASP A 119 1.85 9.16 19.02
CA ASP A 119 2.79 8.84 20.09
C ASP A 119 3.98 9.78 20.09
N ASP A 120 4.64 9.92 21.25
CA ASP A 120 5.78 10.82 21.43
C ASP A 120 7.10 10.26 20.90
N TRP A 121 7.17 8.98 20.57
CA TRP A 121 8.40 8.34 20.12
C TRP A 121 8.86 8.74 18.71
N LEU A 122 7.95 9.28 17.89
CA LEU A 122 8.28 9.95 16.63
C LEU A 122 7.75 11.38 16.64
N PRO A 123 8.56 12.35 16.18
CA PRO A 123 8.12 13.74 16.10
C PRO A 123 6.85 13.91 15.25
N THR A 124 5.90 14.68 15.75
CA THR A 124 4.68 15.08 15.03
C THR A 124 4.80 16.53 14.60
N VAL A 125 5.11 16.76 13.34
CA VAL A 125 5.31 18.10 12.78
C VAL A 125 4.04 18.67 12.13
N ALA A 126 4.12 19.86 11.58
CA ALA A 126 2.96 20.56 10.99
C ALA A 126 2.30 19.77 9.85
N VAL A 127 3.11 19.07 9.04
CA VAL A 127 2.64 18.19 7.96
C VAL A 127 1.81 17.05 8.53
N ASP A 128 2.27 16.40 9.59
CA ASP A 128 1.56 15.29 10.22
C ASP A 128 0.22 15.73 10.78
N ARG A 129 0.19 16.89 11.46
CA ARG A 129 -1.06 17.47 11.97
C ARG A 129 -2.05 17.82 10.85
N ARG A 130 -1.57 18.22 9.68
CA ARG A 130 -2.41 18.48 8.51
C ARG A 130 -3.01 17.16 7.98
N ILE A 131 -2.18 16.15 7.75
CA ILE A 131 -2.63 14.83 7.29
C ILE A 131 -3.63 14.22 8.28
N THR A 132 -3.39 14.36 9.59
CA THR A 132 -4.33 13.93 10.63
C THR A 132 -5.71 14.55 10.43
N ARG A 133 -5.78 15.86 10.25
CA ARG A 133 -7.07 16.53 10.00
C ARG A 133 -7.74 16.03 8.71
N GLU A 134 -6.97 15.90 7.64
CA GLU A 134 -7.46 15.40 6.35
C GLU A 134 -8.03 13.98 6.48
N MET A 135 -7.31 13.07 7.14
CA MET A 135 -7.76 11.69 7.32
C MET A 135 -8.97 11.60 8.25
N MET A 136 -8.92 12.21 9.43
CA MET A 136 -10.07 12.22 10.35
C MET A 136 -11.33 12.76 9.67
N GLN A 137 -11.21 13.88 8.94
CA GLN A 137 -12.33 14.46 8.23
C GLN A 137 -12.90 13.53 7.16
N ALA A 138 -12.02 12.88 6.37
CA ALA A 138 -12.43 11.94 5.34
C ALA A 138 -13.16 10.72 5.92
N TRP A 139 -12.66 10.15 7.03
CA TRP A 139 -13.28 8.99 7.69
C TRP A 139 -14.62 9.33 8.30
N VAL A 140 -14.72 10.49 8.97
CA VAL A 140 -15.98 10.96 9.55
C VAL A 140 -17.00 11.24 8.44
N ALA A 141 -16.60 11.92 7.38
CA ALA A 141 -17.48 12.21 6.24
C ALA A 141 -17.98 10.91 5.59
N PHE A 142 -17.08 9.96 5.35
CA PHE A 142 -17.44 8.65 4.80
C PHE A 142 -18.42 7.89 5.70
N ALA A 143 -18.19 7.88 6.99
CA ALA A 143 -19.10 7.22 7.95
C ALA A 143 -20.49 7.88 7.97
N ALA A 144 -20.54 9.19 7.83
CA ALA A 144 -21.79 9.95 7.89
C ALA A 144 -22.58 9.95 6.58
N THR A 145 -21.88 10.02 5.43
CA THR A 145 -22.50 10.29 4.12
C THR A 145 -22.27 9.20 3.09
N GLY A 146 -21.33 8.28 3.34
CA GLY A 146 -20.88 7.29 2.37
C GLY A 146 -19.89 7.82 1.34
N THR A 147 -19.40 9.06 1.50
CA THR A 147 -18.40 9.67 0.61
C THR A 147 -17.29 10.34 1.43
N PRO A 148 -15.99 10.14 1.11
CA PRO A 148 -14.90 10.72 1.86
C PRO A 148 -14.58 12.14 1.37
N GLU A 149 -15.55 13.03 1.41
CA GLU A 149 -15.39 14.42 0.99
C GLU A 149 -15.15 15.34 2.18
N GLY A 150 -14.28 16.35 2.02
CA GLY A 150 -13.97 17.30 3.07
C GLY A 150 -13.42 18.61 2.51
N GLU A 151 -13.65 19.70 3.23
CA GLU A 151 -13.30 21.06 2.80
C GLU A 151 -11.81 21.25 2.49
N HIS A 152 -10.95 20.55 3.22
CA HIS A 152 -9.49 20.66 3.09
C HIS A 152 -8.86 19.42 2.43
N LEU A 153 -9.68 18.46 2.01
CA LEU A 153 -9.20 17.26 1.37
C LEU A 153 -9.14 17.46 -0.14
N PRO A 154 -8.04 17.11 -0.82
CA PRO A 154 -8.02 17.05 -2.27
C PRO A 154 -9.11 16.09 -2.76
N ARG A 155 -9.61 16.33 -3.97
CA ARG A 155 -10.61 15.45 -4.56
C ARG A 155 -10.12 14.00 -4.52
N TRP A 156 -10.83 13.14 -3.80
CA TRP A 156 -10.55 11.72 -3.73
C TRP A 156 -11.22 11.01 -4.91
N PRO A 157 -10.46 10.47 -5.88
CA PRO A 157 -11.05 9.82 -7.02
C PRO A 157 -11.78 8.55 -6.59
N ARG A 158 -12.98 8.38 -7.09
CA ARG A 158 -13.70 7.11 -6.95
C ARG A 158 -13.01 6.05 -7.77
N HIS A 159 -12.80 4.89 -7.19
CA HIS A 159 -12.22 3.74 -7.88
C HIS A 159 -13.15 3.28 -9.02
N ARG A 160 -12.60 3.10 -10.20
CA ARG A 160 -13.30 2.62 -11.38
C ARG A 160 -12.46 1.57 -12.09
N PRO A 161 -12.95 0.32 -12.22
CA PRO A 161 -12.17 -0.76 -12.81
C PRO A 161 -11.97 -0.62 -14.33
N ASP A 162 -12.82 0.15 -14.98
CA ASP A 162 -12.85 0.40 -16.42
C ASP A 162 -12.04 1.63 -16.86
N ASN A 163 -11.59 2.42 -15.92
CA ASN A 163 -10.75 3.58 -16.17
C ASN A 163 -9.37 3.36 -15.54
N GLU A 164 -8.44 4.26 -15.90
CA GLU A 164 -7.14 4.31 -15.21
C GLU A 164 -7.38 4.41 -13.70
N PRO A 165 -7.06 3.36 -12.93
CA PRO A 165 -7.34 3.36 -11.51
C PRO A 165 -6.56 4.46 -10.83
N ARG A 166 -7.20 5.15 -9.90
CA ARG A 166 -6.59 6.19 -9.10
C ARG A 166 -6.92 6.01 -7.64
N MET A 167 -5.96 6.33 -6.80
CA MET A 167 -6.11 6.33 -5.35
C MET A 167 -5.67 7.67 -4.77
N LEU A 168 -6.10 7.98 -3.57
CA LEU A 168 -5.60 9.15 -2.85
C LEU A 168 -4.35 8.77 -2.05
N ARG A 169 -3.24 9.47 -2.27
CA ARG A 169 -2.05 9.29 -1.45
C ARG A 169 -2.04 10.31 -0.32
N PHE A 170 -1.92 9.84 0.92
CA PHE A 170 -1.65 10.65 2.10
C PHE A 170 -0.15 10.70 2.36
N ASP A 171 0.43 11.88 2.14
CA ASP A 171 1.84 12.17 2.28
C ASP A 171 2.06 13.66 2.54
N ALA A 172 3.33 14.11 2.52
CA ALA A 172 3.67 15.53 2.57
C ALA A 172 2.90 16.36 1.53
N LEU A 173 2.59 15.76 0.40
CA LEU A 173 1.65 16.28 -0.59
C LEU A 173 0.53 15.26 -0.78
N THR A 174 -0.59 15.48 -0.15
CA THR A 174 -1.80 14.66 -0.33
C THR A 174 -2.40 14.91 -1.71
N GLY A 175 -2.67 13.86 -2.47
CA GLY A 175 -3.25 14.00 -3.80
C GLY A 175 -3.49 12.68 -4.52
N PRO A 176 -4.24 12.70 -5.64
CA PRO A 176 -4.52 11.51 -6.41
C PRO A 176 -3.29 11.03 -7.17
N ILE A 177 -3.07 9.72 -7.11
CA ILE A 177 -1.99 9.03 -7.82
C ILE A 177 -2.53 7.81 -8.58
N ALA A 178 -1.75 7.31 -9.54
CA ALA A 178 -1.92 5.96 -10.05
C ALA A 178 -1.51 4.95 -8.96
N PRO A 179 -2.15 3.79 -8.86
CA PRO A 179 -1.72 2.76 -7.93
C PRO A 179 -0.27 2.36 -8.19
N PRO A 180 0.53 2.23 -7.15
CA PRO A 180 1.88 1.68 -7.32
C PRO A 180 1.82 0.20 -7.71
N GLU A 181 2.94 -0.34 -8.17
CA GLU A 181 3.12 -1.75 -8.51
C GLU A 181 2.11 -2.29 -9.55
N ALA A 182 1.66 -1.43 -10.48
CA ALA A 182 0.65 -1.81 -11.47
C ALA A 182 1.10 -3.02 -12.32
N VAL A 183 2.40 -3.12 -12.65
CA VAL A 183 2.97 -4.23 -13.40
C VAL A 183 2.92 -5.52 -12.60
N LEU A 184 3.41 -5.50 -11.36
CA LEU A 184 3.33 -6.67 -10.47
C LEU A 184 1.88 -7.11 -10.27
N CYS A 185 0.97 -6.17 -10.04
CA CYS A 185 -0.44 -6.49 -9.86
C CYS A 185 -1.11 -7.02 -11.14
N ALA A 186 -0.64 -6.66 -12.31
CA ALA A 186 -1.10 -7.28 -13.55
C ALA A 186 -0.67 -8.75 -13.62
N ILE A 187 0.59 -9.04 -13.32
CA ILE A 187 1.13 -10.39 -13.29
C ILE A 187 0.40 -11.26 -12.25
N TYR A 188 0.14 -10.72 -11.05
CA TYR A 188 -0.58 -11.46 -10.00
C TYR A 188 -2.05 -11.74 -10.35
N ARG A 189 -2.70 -10.88 -11.13
CA ARG A 189 -4.06 -11.17 -11.62
C ARG A 189 -4.12 -12.36 -12.56
N GLU A 190 -3.12 -12.54 -13.40
CA GLU A 190 -3.03 -13.71 -14.29
C GLU A 190 -2.92 -15.01 -13.50
N ARG A 191 -2.19 -15.00 -12.37
CA ARG A 191 -2.12 -16.15 -11.45
C ARG A 191 -3.49 -16.56 -10.93
N THR A 192 -4.28 -15.59 -10.47
CA THR A 192 -5.59 -15.87 -9.90
C THR A 192 -6.59 -16.37 -10.94
N ALA A 193 -6.49 -15.91 -12.16
CA ALA A 193 -7.35 -16.36 -13.25
C ALA A 193 -7.02 -17.77 -13.74
N ALA A 194 -5.76 -18.20 -13.58
CA ALA A 194 -5.29 -19.51 -14.01
C ALA A 194 -5.50 -20.63 -12.96
N SER A 195 -5.81 -20.27 -11.71
CA SER A 195 -6.13 -21.25 -10.66
C SER A 195 -7.64 -21.51 -10.67
N PRO A 196 -8.12 -22.67 -11.20
CA PRO A 196 -9.52 -23.00 -11.09
C PRO A 196 -9.88 -23.15 -9.61
N SER A 197 -10.97 -22.52 -9.20
CA SER A 197 -11.54 -22.67 -7.87
C SER A 197 -11.67 -24.16 -7.54
N GLN A 198 -10.87 -24.62 -6.58
CA GLN A 198 -11.13 -25.91 -5.96
C GLN A 198 -12.41 -25.75 -5.11
N ASN A 199 -13.51 -26.21 -5.67
CA ASN A 199 -14.76 -26.43 -4.94
C ASN A 199 -14.65 -27.68 -4.09
#